data_45e03198da6f09f94cec893e7e4a4454
#
_entry.id   45e03198da6f09f94cec893e7e4a4454
#
_cell.length_a   1.000
_cell.length_b   1.000
_cell.length_c   1.000
_cell.angle_alpha   90.00
_cell.angle_beta   90.00
_cell.angle_gamma   90.00
#
_symmetry.space_group_name_H-M   'P 1'
#
loop_
_entity.id
_entity.type
_entity.pdbx_description
1 polymer ?
#
loop_
_entity_poly.entity_id
_entity_poly.type
_entity_poly.pdbx_seq_one_letter_code
_entity_poly.pdbx_strand_id
1 'polypeptide(L)'
;MNEELIYQVLETVGEIPKGCVATYKQIACLIGREKNSRLVGKILANASYYRHYPCHRVVNFQGRLVPGWFEQKELLEKEGITFKDDHHVDLKKHQWKMK
;
A
#
# COMPACT_ATOMS: atom_id res chain seq x y z
N MET A 1 7.23 18.52 -4.81
CA MET A 1 7.42 17.34 -3.96
C MET A 1 8.83 16.81 -4.16
N ASN A 2 9.50 16.44 -3.09
CA ASN A 2 10.87 15.97 -3.14
C ASN A 2 10.98 14.61 -3.81
N GLU A 3 11.77 14.50 -4.85
CA GLU A 3 12.00 13.28 -5.60
C GLU A 3 12.56 12.16 -4.73
N GLU A 4 13.48 12.52 -3.85
CA GLU A 4 14.09 11.58 -2.92
C GLU A 4 13.04 10.96 -2.00
N LEU A 5 12.10 11.74 -1.51
CA LEU A 5 11.02 11.26 -0.68
C LEU A 5 10.11 10.32 -1.45
N ILE A 6 9.82 10.64 -2.70
CA ILE A 6 9.01 9.78 -3.56
C ILE A 6 9.66 8.41 -3.69
N TYR A 7 10.96 8.36 -3.95
CA TYR A 7 11.67 7.08 -4.09
C TYR A 7 11.76 6.32 -2.77
N GLN A 8 11.91 7.02 -1.64
CA GLN A 8 11.87 6.36 -0.34
C GLN A 8 10.56 5.62 -0.12
N VAL A 9 9.44 6.27 -0.46
CA VAL A 9 8.12 5.66 -0.34
C VAL A 9 8.01 4.44 -1.27
N LEU A 10 8.41 4.60 -2.52
CA LEU A 10 8.30 3.53 -3.51
C LEU A 10 9.19 2.34 -3.18
N GLU A 11 10.42 2.59 -2.74
CA GLU A 11 11.30 1.50 -2.33
C GLU A 11 10.75 0.74 -1.14
N THR A 12 10.15 1.45 -0.18
CA THR A 12 9.54 0.82 0.98
C THR A 12 8.33 -0.04 0.55
N VAL A 13 7.51 0.49 -0.36
CA VAL A 13 6.40 -0.27 -0.94
C VAL A 13 6.91 -1.52 -1.64
N GLY A 14 8.04 -1.41 -2.33
CA GLY A 14 8.67 -2.55 -3.01
C GLY A 14 9.09 -3.67 -2.08
N GLU A 15 9.26 -3.39 -0.79
CA GLU A 15 9.62 -4.40 0.20
C GLU A 15 8.43 -5.21 0.71
N ILE A 16 7.21 -4.77 0.44
CA ILE A 16 6.01 -5.51 0.88
C ILE A 16 5.98 -6.85 0.14
N PRO A 17 6.03 -7.98 0.87
CA PRO A 17 6.06 -9.27 0.18
C PRO A 17 4.72 -9.61 -0.45
N LYS A 18 4.77 -10.41 -1.49
CA LYS A 18 3.58 -10.96 -2.13
C LYS A 18 2.77 -11.73 -1.10
N GLY A 19 1.47 -11.51 -1.07
CA GLY A 19 0.60 -12.13 -0.07
C GLY A 19 0.42 -11.29 1.18
N CYS A 20 1.03 -10.10 1.23
CA CYS A 20 0.87 -9.14 2.32
C CYS A 20 0.43 -7.79 1.80
N VAL A 21 -0.20 -7.01 2.68
CA VAL A 21 -0.53 -5.61 2.40
C VAL A 21 -0.01 -4.75 3.55
N ALA A 22 0.22 -3.47 3.27
CA ALA A 22 0.61 -2.50 4.28
C ALA A 22 -0.37 -1.34 4.27
N THR A 23 -0.45 -0.61 5.38
CA THR A 23 -1.26 0.59 5.43
C THR A 23 -0.40 1.81 5.10
N TYR A 24 -1.04 2.90 4.71
CA TYR A 24 -0.32 4.17 4.47
C TYR A 24 0.49 4.58 5.70
N LYS A 25 -0.07 4.35 6.89
CA LYS A 25 0.62 4.67 8.13
C LYS A 25 1.88 3.83 8.32
N GLN A 26 1.83 2.54 7.99
CA GLN A 26 3.02 1.69 8.07
C GLN A 26 4.15 2.22 7.19
N ILE A 27 3.82 2.58 5.96
CA ILE A 27 4.81 3.12 5.03
C ILE A 27 5.36 4.44 5.58
N ALA A 28 4.48 5.31 6.08
CA ALA A 28 4.91 6.58 6.67
C ALA A 28 5.85 6.36 7.87
N CYS A 29 5.54 5.40 8.72
CA CYS A 29 6.40 5.07 9.86
C CYS A 29 7.78 4.58 9.40
N LEU A 30 7.82 3.74 8.39
CA LEU A 30 9.07 3.16 7.90
C LEU A 30 10.02 4.22 7.32
N ILE A 31 9.48 5.28 6.74
CA ILE A 31 10.30 6.36 6.19
C ILE A 31 10.55 7.48 7.20
N GLY A 32 10.16 7.26 8.47
CA GLY A 32 10.39 8.26 9.53
C GLY A 32 9.44 9.43 9.52
N ARG A 33 8.27 9.29 8.91
CA ARG A 33 7.28 10.38 8.78
C ARG A 33 5.89 9.92 9.22
N GLU A 34 5.81 9.35 10.40
CA GLU A 34 4.59 8.70 10.90
C GLU A 34 3.34 9.59 10.92
N LYS A 35 3.49 10.90 10.96
CA LYS A 35 2.36 11.82 10.93
C LYS A 35 1.93 12.20 9.53
N ASN A 36 2.59 11.68 8.51
CA ASN A 36 2.38 12.06 7.11
C ASN A 36 1.82 10.95 6.23
N SER A 37 0.90 10.14 6.76
CA SER A 37 0.29 9.07 5.95
C SER A 37 -0.43 9.62 4.72
N ARG A 38 -0.98 10.83 4.80
CA ARG A 38 -1.60 11.49 3.63
C ARG A 38 -0.61 11.73 2.50
N LEU A 39 0.62 12.06 2.85
CA LEU A 39 1.68 12.28 1.85
C LEU A 39 1.98 10.97 1.11
N VAL A 40 2.03 9.85 1.83
CA VAL A 40 2.21 8.54 1.22
C VAL A 40 1.09 8.26 0.23
N GLY A 41 -0.16 8.48 0.63
CA GLY A 41 -1.31 8.30 -0.26
C GLY A 41 -1.22 9.17 -1.50
N LYS A 42 -0.77 10.41 -1.35
CA LYS A 42 -0.63 11.35 -2.45
C LYS A 42 0.44 10.89 -3.45
N ILE A 43 1.56 10.41 -2.94
CA ILE A 43 2.65 9.88 -3.77
C ILE A 43 2.16 8.67 -4.54
N LEU A 44 1.47 7.75 -3.86
CA LEU A 44 1.00 6.52 -4.51
C LEU A 44 -0.14 6.77 -5.49
N ALA A 45 -0.91 7.84 -5.30
CA ALA A 45 -1.95 8.21 -6.26
C ALA A 45 -1.37 8.54 -7.63
N ASN A 46 -0.11 8.97 -7.68
CA ASN A 46 0.59 9.27 -8.93
C ASN A 46 1.50 8.13 -9.37
N ALA A 47 1.37 6.97 -8.73
CA ALA A 47 2.27 5.83 -8.96
C ALA A 47 2.12 5.17 -10.33
N SER A 48 1.15 5.60 -11.14
CA SER A 48 1.04 5.12 -12.50
C SER A 48 2.32 5.38 -13.31
N TYR A 49 3.12 6.35 -12.88
CA TYR A 49 4.43 6.61 -13.48
C TYR A 49 5.49 5.59 -13.02
N TYR A 50 5.16 4.79 -12.01
CA TYR A 50 6.13 3.92 -11.35
C TYR A 50 5.64 2.47 -11.36
N ARG A 51 5.42 1.94 -12.55
CA ARG A 51 4.80 0.62 -12.76
C ARG A 51 5.51 -0.56 -12.11
N HIS A 52 6.76 -0.38 -11.72
CA HIS A 52 7.55 -1.48 -11.18
C HIS A 52 7.33 -1.71 -9.69
N TYR A 53 6.52 -0.88 -9.06
CA TYR A 53 6.31 -0.96 -7.62
C TYR A 53 4.92 -1.52 -7.31
N PRO A 54 4.80 -2.42 -6.32
CA PRO A 54 3.51 -3.06 -6.02
C PRO A 54 2.59 -2.15 -5.20
N CYS A 55 2.19 -1.03 -5.76
CA CYS A 55 1.37 -0.03 -5.08
C CYS A 55 -0.01 -0.58 -4.69
N HIS A 56 -0.46 -1.65 -5.36
CA HIS A 56 -1.72 -2.32 -5.02
C HIS A 56 -1.68 -2.98 -3.65
N ARG A 57 -0.49 -3.18 -3.07
CA ARG A 57 -0.33 -3.78 -1.74
C ARG A 57 -0.45 -2.76 -0.61
N VAL A 58 -0.84 -1.52 -0.91
CA VAL A 58 -1.03 -0.48 0.10
C VAL A 58 -2.51 -0.14 0.20
N VAL A 59 -3.02 -0.16 1.42
CA VAL A 59 -4.43 0.10 1.73
C VAL A 59 -4.53 1.07 2.89
N ASN A 60 -5.73 1.55 3.20
CA ASN A 60 -5.87 2.44 4.34
C ASN A 60 -5.86 1.67 5.67
N PHE A 61 -6.00 2.37 6.79
CA PHE A 61 -5.90 1.76 8.12
C PHE A 61 -6.98 0.70 8.41
N GLN A 62 -8.08 0.72 7.67
CA GLN A 62 -9.15 -0.28 7.78
C GLN A 62 -9.02 -1.40 6.76
N GLY A 63 -7.99 -1.36 5.93
CA GLY A 63 -7.82 -2.32 4.84
C GLY A 63 -8.59 -1.95 3.59
N ARG A 64 -9.16 -0.74 3.53
CA ARG A 64 -9.98 -0.33 2.39
C ARG A 64 -9.14 -0.12 1.14
N LEU A 65 -9.63 -0.65 0.04
CA LEU A 65 -9.02 -0.49 -1.28
C LEU A 65 -9.19 0.95 -1.78
N VAL A 66 -8.33 1.34 -2.71
CA VAL A 66 -8.39 2.69 -3.31
C VAL A 66 -9.69 2.83 -4.10
N PRO A 67 -10.54 3.81 -3.78
CA PRO A 67 -11.78 4.03 -4.53
C PRO A 67 -11.49 4.31 -6.01
N GLY A 68 -12.22 3.65 -6.89
CA GLY A 68 -12.07 3.85 -8.33
C GLY A 68 -10.96 3.03 -8.99
N TRP A 69 -10.13 2.35 -8.23
CA TRP A 69 -9.10 1.48 -8.78
C TRP A 69 -9.58 0.02 -8.72
N PHE A 70 -10.37 -0.37 -9.71
CA PHE A 70 -11.02 -1.69 -9.71
C PHE A 70 -10.05 -2.85 -9.85
N GLU A 71 -8.92 -2.65 -10.53
CA GLU A 71 -7.93 -3.69 -10.72
C GLU A 71 -7.21 -4.09 -9.44
N GLN A 72 -7.21 -3.21 -8.43
CA GLN A 72 -6.50 -3.48 -7.18
C GLN A 72 -6.95 -4.80 -6.55
N LYS A 73 -8.24 -5.03 -6.48
CA LYS A 73 -8.79 -6.25 -5.89
C LYS A 73 -8.32 -7.49 -6.64
N GLU A 74 -8.38 -7.45 -7.97
CA GLU A 74 -7.94 -8.58 -8.80
C GLU A 74 -6.47 -8.89 -8.58
N LEU A 75 -5.64 -7.85 -8.53
CA LEU A 75 -4.21 -8.02 -8.33
C LEU A 75 -3.92 -8.67 -6.98
N LEU A 76 -4.63 -8.23 -5.94
CA LEU A 76 -4.46 -8.80 -4.60
C LEU A 76 -4.99 -10.22 -4.51
N GLU A 77 -6.11 -10.51 -5.15
CA GLU A 77 -6.67 -11.87 -5.17
C GLU A 77 -5.69 -12.85 -5.82
N LYS A 78 -5.03 -12.43 -6.89
CA LYS A 78 -4.02 -13.26 -7.54
C LYS A 78 -2.83 -13.55 -6.64
N GLU A 79 -2.61 -12.72 -5.63
CA GLU A 79 -1.53 -12.90 -4.65
C GLU A 79 -1.98 -13.68 -3.42
N GLY A 80 -3.22 -14.17 -3.41
CA GLY A 80 -3.73 -14.96 -2.29
C GLY A 80 -4.34 -14.14 -1.16
N ILE A 81 -4.57 -12.85 -1.37
CA ILE A 81 -5.18 -11.98 -0.37
C ILE A 81 -6.67 -12.26 -0.28
N THR A 82 -7.17 -12.38 0.94
CA THR A 82 -8.61 -12.55 1.18
C THR A 82 -9.19 -11.27 1.76
N PHE A 83 -10.51 -11.12 1.60
CA PHE A 83 -11.21 -9.88 1.90
C PHE A 83 -12.33 -10.13 2.88
N LYS A 84 -12.63 -9.12 3.70
CA LYS A 84 -13.79 -9.13 4.60
C LYS A 84 -15.08 -8.84 3.83
N ASP A 85 -14.97 -7.98 2.83
CA ASP A 85 -16.07 -7.58 1.96
C ASP A 85 -15.48 -7.08 0.64
N ASP A 86 -16.32 -6.58 -0.26
CA ASP A 86 -15.86 -6.15 -1.60
C ASP A 86 -14.83 -5.04 -1.60
N HIS A 87 -14.67 -4.34 -0.49
CA HIS A 87 -13.82 -3.14 -0.45
C HIS A 87 -12.72 -3.19 0.61
N HIS A 88 -12.68 -4.23 1.45
CA HIS A 88 -11.76 -4.29 2.57
C HIS A 88 -10.98 -5.59 2.64
N VAL A 89 -9.67 -5.47 2.71
CA VAL A 89 -8.76 -6.59 2.94
C VAL A 89 -8.88 -7.05 4.39
N ASP A 90 -8.75 -8.35 4.63
CA ASP A 90 -8.67 -8.88 5.99
C ASP A 90 -7.26 -8.61 6.54
N LEU A 91 -7.10 -7.47 7.21
CA LEU A 91 -5.80 -7.04 7.73
C LEU A 91 -5.23 -8.00 8.77
N LYS A 92 -6.07 -8.66 9.55
CA LYS A 92 -5.59 -9.61 10.56
C LYS A 92 -4.78 -10.73 9.92
N LYS A 93 -5.17 -11.15 8.73
CA LYS A 93 -4.49 -12.25 8.02
C LYS A 93 -3.32 -11.78 7.17
N HIS A 94 -3.43 -10.58 6.60
CA HIS A 94 -2.53 -10.20 5.49
C HIS A 94 -1.68 -8.96 5.74
N GLN A 95 -1.89 -8.27 6.86
CA GLN A 95 -1.08 -7.08 7.11
C GLN A 95 0.39 -7.46 7.28
N TRP A 96 1.26 -6.76 6.55
CA TRP A 96 2.69 -6.96 6.61
C TRP A 96 3.20 -6.74 8.03
N LYS A 97 3.82 -7.75 8.58
CA LYS A 97 4.38 -7.68 9.93
C LYS A 97 5.83 -7.29 9.82
N MET A 98 6.10 -6.08 10.23
CA MET A 98 7.46 -5.56 10.27
C MET A 98 8.06 -5.85 11.63
N LYS A 99 9.33 -6.08 11.66
CA LYS A 99 10.05 -6.23 12.92
C LYS A 99 10.64 -4.91 13.38
#